data_edba5340f327b3ea479047d2d3d6375c
#
_entry.id   edba5340f327b3ea479047d2d3d6375c
#
_cell.length_a   1.000
_cell.length_b   1.000
_cell.length_c   1.000
_cell.angle_alpha   90.00
_cell.angle_beta   90.00
_cell.angle_gamma   90.00
#
_symmetry.space_group_name_H-M   'P 1'
#
loop_
_entity.id
_entity.type
_entity.pdbx_description
1 polymer ?
#
loop_
_entity_poly.entity_id
_entity_poly.type
_entity_poly.pdbx_seq_one_letter_code
_entity_poly.pdbx_strand_id
1 'polypeptide(L)'
;TGCQKASETTTSAAASAPTASQGGKVVNVYNWTEYISDQVLKDFTAETGIDVIYSTFDSNEAMYAKLKLMNGSGEYDVAFPGTDFVDKMRKEGMLEPLDHAKLTNFGNLGNTFINAPFDPENKFSIPYLWGSSGIAVNTKRIAKASLSSWNDLWEPEYQGRVMLMNDIRDVFTMSLLTLGYNGSTKNPEAIKQAYEKLTKLMPNVRTFNSDAPRMPFMEGETYLGLAWNGEVIMAQDQGMPELDFVYPKEGAIMWMDNMVIPKNAKNNDNAHKFIDFILRPKYAAMISEEIGYGSPNEAAKKEMPPELANNPIVYPPADLLKHAMFREDVGDEIMALYQQYWDRLKVDM
;
A
#
# COMPACT_ATOMS: atom_id res chain seq x y z
N THR A 1 -14.44 -26.51 1.52
CA THR A 1 -15.50 -26.54 2.48
C THR A 1 -15.05 -25.86 3.74
N GLY A 2 -15.70 -24.95 4.22
CA GLY A 2 -15.44 -24.45 5.53
C GLY A 2 -14.83 -23.12 5.66
N CYS A 3 -14.90 -22.39 4.73
CA CYS A 3 -14.17 -21.18 4.77
C CYS A 3 -14.88 -19.99 5.24
N GLN A 4 -15.99 -20.16 5.76
CA GLN A 4 -16.75 -19.00 5.91
C GLN A 4 -16.73 -18.35 7.21
N LYS A 5 -15.82 -18.58 7.96
CA LYS A 5 -15.87 -18.07 9.26
C LYS A 5 -15.65 -16.65 9.43
N ALA A 6 -15.08 -15.99 8.59
CA ALA A 6 -14.62 -14.66 8.89
C ALA A 6 -15.71 -13.63 9.07
N SER A 7 -16.82 -13.96 8.61
CA SER A 7 -17.81 -12.91 8.49
C SER A 7 -18.47 -12.50 9.78
N GLU A 8 -18.38 -13.35 10.74
CA GLU A 8 -19.17 -13.06 11.87
C GLU A 8 -18.71 -11.89 12.64
N THR A 9 -17.48 -11.60 12.55
CA THR A 9 -17.00 -10.48 13.32
C THR A 9 -17.68 -9.19 13.00
N THR A 10 -18.04 -9.06 11.80
CA THR A 10 -18.62 -7.80 11.42
C THR A 10 -19.97 -7.59 12.01
N THR A 11 -20.63 -8.66 12.25
CA THR A 11 -21.94 -8.50 12.78
C THR A 11 -21.92 -7.90 14.14
N SER A 12 -20.95 -8.26 14.92
CA SER A 12 -20.92 -7.67 16.23
C SER A 12 -20.65 -6.20 16.15
N ALA A 13 -19.86 -5.79 15.21
CA ALA A 13 -19.64 -4.39 15.05
C ALA A 13 -20.94 -3.69 14.69
N ALA A 14 -21.69 -4.31 13.85
CA ALA A 14 -22.97 -3.74 13.50
C ALA A 14 -23.89 -3.70 14.71
N ALA A 15 -23.76 -4.68 15.56
CA ALA A 15 -24.59 -4.70 16.74
C ALA A 15 -24.31 -3.52 17.66
N SER A 16 -23.17 -2.93 17.57
CA SER A 16 -22.88 -1.75 18.37
C SER A 16 -23.46 -0.49 17.77
N ALA A 17 -24.11 -0.58 16.66
CA ALA A 17 -24.70 0.57 16.02
C ALA A 17 -25.60 1.41 16.93
N PRO A 18 -26.38 0.82 17.80
CA PRO A 18 -27.19 1.62 18.70
C PRO A 18 -26.38 2.58 19.56
N THR A 19 -25.20 2.14 19.95
CA THR A 19 -24.32 3.02 20.69
C THR A 19 -23.81 4.16 19.87
N ALA A 20 -23.71 3.97 18.59
CA ALA A 20 -23.22 5.02 17.69
C ALA A 20 -24.12 6.24 17.74
N SER A 21 -25.40 6.07 17.97
CA SER A 21 -26.32 7.17 18.04
C SER A 21 -26.10 8.04 19.26
N GLN A 22 -25.29 7.59 20.19
CA GLN A 22 -25.01 8.31 21.42
C GLN A 22 -23.77 9.17 21.32
N GLY A 23 -23.75 10.03 20.31
CA GLY A 23 -22.80 11.10 20.37
C GLY A 23 -21.40 10.81 19.86
N GLY A 24 -21.28 10.18 18.74
CA GLY A 24 -19.99 10.12 18.11
C GLY A 24 -18.99 9.22 18.80
N LYS A 25 -19.44 8.11 19.31
CA LYS A 25 -18.58 7.11 19.92
C LYS A 25 -18.06 6.09 18.92
N VAL A 26 -18.02 6.44 17.64
CA VAL A 26 -17.51 5.57 16.58
C VAL A 26 -16.57 6.34 15.66
N VAL A 27 -15.71 5.60 14.97
CA VAL A 27 -14.92 6.09 13.84
C VAL A 27 -14.98 5.04 12.75
N ASN A 28 -15.33 5.47 11.54
CA ASN A 28 -15.43 4.57 10.39
C ASN A 28 -14.12 4.64 9.62
N VAL A 29 -13.36 3.54 9.64
CA VAL A 29 -12.03 3.44 9.04
C VAL A 29 -12.07 2.57 7.80
N TYR A 30 -11.55 3.08 6.69
CA TYR A 30 -11.50 2.40 5.40
C TYR A 30 -10.04 2.24 4.97
N ASN A 31 -9.52 1.02 5.09
CA ASN A 31 -8.10 0.73 4.96
C ASN A 31 -7.85 -0.42 3.99
N TRP A 32 -6.60 -0.63 3.65
CA TRP A 32 -6.17 -1.79 2.88
C TRP A 32 -6.39 -3.08 3.66
N THR A 33 -6.57 -4.18 2.93
CA THR A 33 -6.64 -5.51 3.52
C THR A 33 -5.34 -5.84 4.25
N GLU A 34 -5.44 -6.39 5.48
CA GLU A 34 -4.28 -6.80 6.30
C GLU A 34 -3.26 -5.67 6.52
N TYR A 35 -3.70 -4.49 6.95
CA TYR A 35 -2.82 -3.32 6.96
C TYR A 35 -2.79 -2.55 8.29
N ILE A 36 -3.34 -3.12 9.35
CA ILE A 36 -3.23 -2.56 10.69
C ILE A 36 -3.31 -3.69 11.72
N SER A 37 -2.72 -3.46 12.89
CA SER A 37 -2.77 -4.40 14.01
C SER A 37 -4.13 -4.35 14.72
N ASP A 38 -4.73 -5.51 14.94
CA ASP A 38 -5.96 -5.61 15.73
C ASP A 38 -5.75 -5.09 17.14
N GLN A 39 -4.58 -5.33 17.71
CA GLN A 39 -4.27 -4.86 19.06
C GLN A 39 -4.26 -3.33 19.15
N VAL A 40 -3.78 -2.66 18.09
CA VAL A 40 -3.80 -1.19 18.03
C VAL A 40 -5.24 -0.68 18.05
N LEU A 41 -6.12 -1.32 17.30
CA LEU A 41 -7.54 -0.95 17.28
C LEU A 41 -8.18 -1.16 18.66
N LYS A 42 -7.87 -2.27 19.31
CA LYS A 42 -8.39 -2.57 20.66
C LYS A 42 -7.90 -1.56 21.68
N ASP A 43 -6.62 -1.22 21.64
CA ASP A 43 -6.03 -0.25 22.56
C ASP A 43 -6.64 1.14 22.36
N PHE A 44 -6.91 1.52 21.11
CA PHE A 44 -7.56 2.78 20.80
C PHE A 44 -8.95 2.85 21.44
N THR A 45 -9.76 1.81 21.25
CA THR A 45 -11.10 1.75 21.84
C THR A 45 -11.05 1.71 23.36
N ALA A 46 -10.12 0.96 23.93
CA ALA A 46 -9.97 0.87 25.38
C ALA A 46 -9.63 2.22 26.01
N GLU A 47 -8.77 3.00 25.35
CA GLU A 47 -8.36 4.30 25.87
C GLU A 47 -9.42 5.38 25.65
N THR A 48 -10.08 5.39 24.51
CA THR A 48 -10.92 6.52 24.09
C THR A 48 -12.41 6.26 24.25
N GLY A 49 -12.82 5.00 24.35
CA GLY A 49 -14.24 4.64 24.31
C GLY A 49 -14.85 4.74 22.92
N ILE A 50 -14.03 4.97 21.89
CA ILE A 50 -14.50 5.08 20.50
C ILE A 50 -14.37 3.73 19.82
N ASP A 51 -15.49 3.20 19.33
CA ASP A 51 -15.48 1.94 18.58
C ASP A 51 -15.03 2.19 17.14
N VAL A 52 -14.20 1.28 16.63
CA VAL A 52 -13.73 1.33 15.25
C VAL A 52 -14.60 0.44 14.38
N ILE A 53 -15.28 1.05 13.41
CA ILE A 53 -16.01 0.31 12.37
C ILE A 53 -15.06 0.23 11.17
N TYR A 54 -14.60 -0.99 10.88
CA TYR A 54 -13.47 -1.20 9.98
C TYR A 54 -13.90 -1.89 8.69
N SER A 55 -13.54 -1.29 7.57
CA SER A 55 -13.81 -1.82 6.23
C SER A 55 -12.51 -1.82 5.43
N THR A 56 -12.40 -2.69 4.44
CA THR A 56 -11.16 -2.85 3.68
C THR A 56 -11.35 -2.72 2.17
N PHE A 57 -10.26 -2.44 1.48
CA PHE A 57 -10.16 -2.43 0.02
C PHE A 57 -8.82 -3.04 -0.40
N ASP A 58 -8.69 -3.41 -1.67
CA ASP A 58 -7.47 -4.03 -2.20
C ASP A 58 -6.76 -3.20 -3.27
N SER A 59 -7.33 -2.05 -3.66
CA SER A 59 -6.69 -1.16 -4.63
C SER A 59 -7.08 0.30 -4.40
N ASN A 60 -6.17 1.22 -4.73
CA ASN A 60 -6.47 2.65 -4.70
C ASN A 60 -7.67 2.98 -5.58
N GLU A 61 -7.75 2.34 -6.75
CA GLU A 61 -8.83 2.58 -7.71
C GLU A 61 -10.19 2.22 -7.12
N ALA A 62 -10.30 1.08 -6.45
CA ALA A 62 -11.53 0.65 -5.80
C ALA A 62 -11.92 1.60 -4.67
N MET A 63 -10.96 2.00 -3.85
CA MET A 63 -11.18 2.97 -2.76
C MET A 63 -11.69 4.29 -3.32
N TYR A 64 -11.00 4.82 -4.32
CA TYR A 64 -11.35 6.09 -4.95
C TYR A 64 -12.76 6.04 -5.56
N ALA A 65 -13.06 4.98 -6.31
CA ALA A 65 -14.35 4.83 -6.95
C ALA A 65 -15.49 4.81 -5.93
N LYS A 66 -15.29 4.12 -4.82
CA LYS A 66 -16.30 4.04 -3.76
C LYS A 66 -16.53 5.39 -3.09
N LEU A 67 -15.44 6.09 -2.74
CA LEU A 67 -15.55 7.41 -2.11
C LEU A 67 -16.18 8.43 -3.06
N LYS A 68 -15.88 8.35 -4.34
CA LYS A 68 -16.48 9.24 -5.34
C LYS A 68 -17.97 8.96 -5.51
N LEU A 69 -18.35 7.69 -5.53
CA LEU A 69 -19.76 7.29 -5.63
C LEU A 69 -20.56 7.79 -4.42
N MET A 70 -19.95 7.80 -3.24
CA MET A 70 -20.59 8.31 -2.03
C MET A 70 -20.76 9.83 -2.04
N ASN A 71 -20.00 10.52 -2.87
CA ASN A 71 -20.13 11.95 -3.14
C ASN A 71 -20.28 12.83 -1.89
N GLY A 72 -19.39 12.62 -0.92
CA GLY A 72 -19.36 13.43 0.29
C GLY A 72 -20.47 13.11 1.28
N SER A 73 -21.01 11.89 1.26
CA SER A 73 -22.04 11.47 2.21
C SER A 73 -21.54 11.37 3.65
N GLY A 74 -20.20 11.35 3.85
CA GLY A 74 -19.61 11.32 5.18
C GLY A 74 -19.60 9.96 5.85
N GLU A 75 -19.79 8.88 5.11
CA GLU A 75 -19.84 7.53 5.68
C GLU A 75 -18.50 7.03 6.22
N TYR A 76 -17.40 7.48 5.65
CA TYR A 76 -16.07 7.13 6.13
C TYR A 76 -15.40 8.33 6.78
N ASP A 77 -14.68 8.08 7.87
CA ASP A 77 -13.99 9.12 8.64
C ASP A 77 -12.50 9.14 8.39
N VAL A 78 -11.89 8.00 8.10
CA VAL A 78 -10.47 7.87 7.76
C VAL A 78 -10.33 6.92 6.58
N ALA A 79 -9.54 7.31 5.59
CA ALA A 79 -9.19 6.44 4.46
C ALA A 79 -7.67 6.47 4.25
N PHE A 80 -7.14 5.50 3.50
CA PHE A 80 -5.69 5.27 3.41
C PHE A 80 -5.19 5.25 1.96
N PRO A 81 -5.27 6.37 1.22
CA PRO A 81 -4.80 6.43 -0.16
C PRO A 81 -3.28 6.49 -0.29
N GLY A 82 -2.77 5.99 -1.41
CA GLY A 82 -1.40 6.25 -1.84
C GLY A 82 -1.21 7.72 -2.22
N THR A 83 0.04 8.13 -2.40
CA THR A 83 0.39 9.55 -2.64
C THR A 83 -0.26 10.13 -3.89
N ASP A 84 -0.30 9.38 -4.98
CA ASP A 84 -0.93 9.80 -6.23
C ASP A 84 -2.43 10.06 -6.06
N PHE A 85 -3.09 9.23 -5.26
CA PHE A 85 -4.52 9.42 -4.98
C PHE A 85 -4.79 10.50 -3.95
N VAL A 86 -3.88 10.77 -3.02
CA VAL A 86 -3.98 11.96 -2.17
C VAL A 86 -4.01 13.21 -3.05
N ASP A 87 -3.07 13.32 -3.97
CA ASP A 87 -2.98 14.46 -4.89
C ASP A 87 -4.26 14.63 -5.70
N LYS A 88 -4.73 13.53 -6.29
CA LYS A 88 -5.96 13.50 -7.09
C LYS A 88 -7.19 13.90 -6.27
N MET A 89 -7.38 13.28 -5.12
CA MET A 89 -8.55 13.52 -4.27
C MET A 89 -8.54 14.92 -3.67
N ARG A 90 -7.36 15.44 -3.34
CA ARG A 90 -7.21 16.81 -2.85
C ARG A 90 -7.65 17.80 -3.92
N LYS A 91 -7.18 17.64 -5.14
CA LYS A 91 -7.54 18.52 -6.26
C LYS A 91 -9.02 18.46 -6.59
N GLU A 92 -9.65 17.33 -6.38
CA GLU A 92 -11.07 17.13 -6.66
C GLU A 92 -11.98 17.52 -5.49
N GLY A 93 -11.41 18.05 -4.41
CA GLY A 93 -12.20 18.50 -3.26
C GLY A 93 -12.83 17.39 -2.45
N MET A 94 -12.26 16.21 -2.47
CA MET A 94 -12.79 15.02 -1.78
C MET A 94 -12.31 14.86 -0.34
N LEU A 95 -11.41 15.73 0.13
CA LEU A 95 -10.78 15.59 1.44
C LEU A 95 -11.07 16.80 2.33
N GLU A 96 -11.18 16.54 3.63
CA GLU A 96 -11.23 17.58 4.64
C GLU A 96 -9.81 18.04 4.99
N PRO A 97 -9.59 19.35 5.20
CA PRO A 97 -8.32 19.80 5.73
C PRO A 97 -8.14 19.29 7.17
N LEU A 98 -6.92 18.94 7.49
CA LEU A 98 -6.60 18.44 8.84
C LEU A 98 -6.42 19.61 9.81
N ASP A 99 -6.87 19.41 11.05
CA ASP A 99 -6.60 20.35 12.13
C ASP A 99 -5.33 19.89 12.87
N HIS A 100 -4.21 20.50 12.52
CA HIS A 100 -2.92 20.12 13.08
C HIS A 100 -2.82 20.38 14.58
N ALA A 101 -3.64 21.26 15.15
CA ALA A 101 -3.68 21.46 16.58
C ALA A 101 -4.13 20.20 17.32
N LYS A 102 -4.89 19.34 16.65
CA LYS A 102 -5.36 18.05 17.21
C LYS A 102 -4.38 16.91 16.96
N LEU A 103 -3.33 17.12 16.17
CA LEU A 103 -2.35 16.10 15.81
C LEU A 103 -1.05 16.35 16.55
N THR A 104 -1.09 16.19 17.88
CA THR A 104 0.04 16.52 18.76
C THR A 104 1.25 15.63 18.53
N ASN A 105 1.06 14.46 17.90
CA ASN A 105 2.15 13.52 17.60
C ASN A 105 2.70 13.67 16.18
N PHE A 106 2.25 14.68 15.43
CA PHE A 106 2.74 14.90 14.06
C PHE A 106 4.26 15.09 14.03
N GLY A 107 4.85 15.72 15.06
CA GLY A 107 6.29 15.95 15.13
C GLY A 107 7.13 14.68 15.23
N ASN A 108 6.52 13.52 15.43
CA ASN A 108 7.24 12.24 15.44
C ASN A 108 7.61 11.78 14.03
N LEU A 109 7.00 12.35 12.98
CA LEU A 109 7.28 11.97 11.60
C LEU A 109 8.60 12.53 11.12
N GLY A 110 9.33 11.74 10.33
CA GLY A 110 10.62 12.15 9.77
C GLY A 110 10.46 13.20 8.68
N ASN A 111 11.44 14.09 8.60
CA ASN A 111 11.41 15.22 7.66
C ASN A 111 11.34 14.79 6.18
N THR A 112 11.82 13.59 5.84
CA THR A 112 11.77 13.10 4.47
C THR A 112 10.37 12.71 4.01
N PHE A 113 9.45 12.52 4.96
CA PHE A 113 8.09 12.03 4.65
C PHE A 113 7.03 13.11 4.71
N ILE A 114 7.35 14.31 5.21
CA ILE A 114 6.38 15.38 5.41
C ILE A 114 6.62 16.51 4.42
N ASN A 115 5.61 17.36 4.27
CA ASN A 115 5.65 18.53 3.40
C ASN A 115 6.06 18.18 1.96
N ALA A 116 5.51 17.07 1.45
CA ALA A 116 5.81 16.61 0.09
C ALA A 116 5.01 17.40 -0.95
N PRO A 117 5.49 17.45 -2.21
CA PRO A 117 4.78 18.22 -3.26
C PRO A 117 3.34 17.78 -3.51
N PHE A 118 2.99 16.54 -3.23
CA PHE A 118 1.62 16.06 -3.42
C PHE A 118 0.65 16.61 -2.37
N ASP A 119 1.16 17.07 -1.25
CA ASP A 119 0.35 17.69 -0.19
C ASP A 119 1.21 18.63 0.67
N PRO A 120 1.48 19.85 0.21
CA PRO A 120 2.31 20.80 0.95
C PRO A 120 1.78 21.02 2.37
N GLU A 121 2.70 21.06 3.33
CA GLU A 121 2.44 21.26 4.75
C GLU A 121 1.54 20.19 5.39
N ASN A 122 1.32 19.07 4.70
CA ASN A 122 0.44 18.00 5.16
C ASN A 122 -0.96 18.52 5.53
N LYS A 123 -1.48 19.38 4.66
CA LYS A 123 -2.78 20.00 4.91
C LYS A 123 -3.91 18.99 4.91
N PHE A 124 -3.80 17.91 4.13
CA PHE A 124 -4.87 16.93 3.94
C PHE A 124 -4.48 15.50 4.31
N SER A 125 -3.20 15.21 4.51
CA SER A 125 -2.74 13.82 4.66
C SER A 125 -1.64 13.68 5.69
N ILE A 126 -1.62 12.51 6.33
CA ILE A 126 -0.59 12.13 7.31
C ILE A 126 0.03 10.82 6.85
N PRO A 127 1.36 10.75 6.67
CA PRO A 127 2.03 9.51 6.31
C PRO A 127 1.75 8.38 7.30
N TYR A 128 1.43 7.20 6.78
CA TYR A 128 1.09 6.02 7.57
C TYR A 128 2.17 4.95 7.52
N LEU A 129 2.38 4.35 6.37
CA LEU A 129 3.43 3.37 6.10
C LEU A 129 3.99 3.64 4.71
N TRP A 130 5.24 3.23 4.52
CA TRP A 130 5.88 3.31 3.21
C TRP A 130 6.57 1.99 2.90
N GLY A 131 6.81 1.76 1.64
CA GLY A 131 7.49 0.56 1.22
C GLY A 131 7.90 0.65 -0.23
N SER A 132 8.22 -0.52 -0.78
CA SER A 132 8.66 -0.62 -2.16
C SER A 132 8.03 -1.84 -2.82
N SER A 133 7.83 -1.72 -4.12
CA SER A 133 7.56 -2.84 -5.01
C SER A 133 8.87 -3.22 -5.67
N GLY A 134 9.23 -4.47 -5.57
CA GLY A 134 10.47 -5.01 -6.10
C GLY A 134 10.28 -6.46 -6.51
N ILE A 135 11.36 -7.22 -6.60
CA ILE A 135 11.31 -8.61 -7.01
C ILE A 135 11.34 -9.51 -5.77
N ALA A 136 10.25 -10.24 -5.53
CA ALA A 136 10.25 -11.34 -4.57
C ALA A 136 10.80 -12.59 -5.26
N VAL A 137 11.60 -13.36 -4.55
CA VAL A 137 12.24 -14.55 -5.12
C VAL A 137 12.33 -15.68 -4.10
N ASN A 138 11.93 -16.88 -4.52
CA ASN A 138 12.12 -18.10 -3.77
C ASN A 138 13.57 -18.58 -3.97
N THR A 139 14.41 -18.38 -2.97
CA THR A 139 15.85 -18.68 -3.07
C THR A 139 16.18 -20.16 -3.12
N LYS A 140 15.22 -21.02 -2.84
CA LYS A 140 15.38 -22.47 -3.07
C LYS A 140 15.24 -22.83 -4.55
N ARG A 141 14.63 -21.97 -5.35
CA ARG A 141 14.40 -22.22 -6.78
C ARG A 141 15.31 -21.40 -7.67
N ILE A 142 15.67 -20.20 -7.25
CA ILE A 142 16.45 -19.24 -8.05
C ILE A 142 17.49 -18.62 -7.14
N ALA A 143 18.75 -18.62 -7.56
CA ALA A 143 19.81 -17.96 -6.81
C ALA A 143 19.57 -16.45 -6.82
N LYS A 144 19.49 -15.84 -5.64
CA LYS A 144 19.26 -14.39 -5.51
C LYS A 144 20.28 -13.59 -6.31
N ALA A 145 21.54 -14.02 -6.31
CA ALA A 145 22.64 -13.34 -7.00
C ALA A 145 22.45 -13.30 -8.54
N SER A 146 21.58 -14.14 -9.10
CA SER A 146 21.30 -14.15 -10.53
C SER A 146 20.29 -13.08 -10.93
N LEU A 147 19.68 -12.41 -9.98
CA LEU A 147 18.66 -11.40 -10.22
C LEU A 147 19.20 -10.01 -9.91
N SER A 148 19.06 -9.07 -10.84
CA SER A 148 19.52 -7.69 -10.67
C SER A 148 18.63 -6.67 -11.36
N SER A 149 17.76 -7.12 -12.24
CA SER A 149 16.97 -6.26 -13.12
C SER A 149 15.53 -6.74 -13.21
N TRP A 150 14.60 -5.79 -13.40
CA TRP A 150 13.23 -6.13 -13.75
C TRP A 150 13.16 -6.99 -15.00
N ASN A 151 14.12 -6.83 -15.93
CA ASN A 151 14.18 -7.63 -17.16
C ASN A 151 14.29 -9.12 -16.89
N ASP A 152 14.81 -9.51 -15.74
CA ASP A 152 14.98 -10.93 -15.39
C ASP A 152 13.64 -11.66 -15.37
N LEU A 153 12.52 -10.97 -15.12
CA LEU A 153 11.20 -11.58 -15.13
C LEU A 153 10.79 -12.08 -16.51
N TRP A 154 11.39 -11.55 -17.57
CA TRP A 154 11.08 -11.92 -18.96
C TRP A 154 11.85 -13.16 -19.45
N GLU A 155 12.77 -13.70 -18.64
CA GLU A 155 13.57 -14.84 -19.06
C GLU A 155 12.69 -16.08 -19.37
N PRO A 156 12.91 -16.75 -20.51
CA PRO A 156 12.06 -17.89 -20.91
C PRO A 156 12.03 -19.04 -19.90
N GLU A 157 13.08 -19.20 -19.12
CA GLU A 157 13.15 -20.26 -18.09
C GLU A 157 12.08 -20.10 -17.01
N TYR A 158 11.48 -18.92 -16.86
CA TYR A 158 10.48 -18.64 -15.85
C TYR A 158 9.04 -18.77 -16.35
N GLN A 159 8.85 -19.45 -17.48
CA GLN A 159 7.52 -19.64 -18.03
C GLN A 159 6.55 -20.23 -17.01
N GLY A 160 5.43 -19.51 -16.78
CA GLY A 160 4.41 -19.92 -15.82
C GLY A 160 4.81 -19.84 -14.37
N ARG A 161 5.90 -19.12 -14.05
CA ARG A 161 6.42 -19.06 -12.68
C ARG A 161 6.50 -17.65 -12.10
N VAL A 162 6.04 -16.64 -12.84
CA VAL A 162 6.09 -15.25 -12.40
C VAL A 162 4.75 -14.83 -11.77
N MET A 163 4.83 -14.20 -10.61
CA MET A 163 3.68 -13.56 -9.96
C MET A 163 3.75 -12.05 -10.24
N LEU A 164 2.61 -11.47 -10.58
CA LEU A 164 2.46 -10.01 -10.61
C LEU A 164 1.34 -9.61 -9.65
N MET A 165 1.46 -8.44 -9.05
CA MET A 165 0.35 -7.88 -8.31
C MET A 165 -0.71 -7.34 -9.28
N ASN A 166 -1.95 -7.32 -8.83
CA ASN A 166 -3.06 -6.77 -9.59
C ASN A 166 -3.09 -5.24 -9.42
N ASP A 167 -1.98 -4.60 -9.79
CA ASP A 167 -1.76 -3.16 -9.67
C ASP A 167 -1.29 -2.61 -11.01
N ILE A 168 -2.16 -1.88 -11.67
CA ILE A 168 -1.93 -1.35 -13.02
C ILE A 168 -0.66 -0.52 -13.08
N ARG A 169 -0.52 0.45 -12.15
CA ARG A 169 0.59 1.39 -12.18
C ARG A 169 1.92 0.72 -11.89
N ASP A 170 1.97 -0.20 -10.95
CA ASP A 170 3.22 -0.90 -10.63
C ASP A 170 3.68 -1.79 -11.78
N VAL A 171 2.75 -2.54 -12.38
CA VAL A 171 3.09 -3.42 -13.51
C VAL A 171 3.62 -2.61 -14.70
N PHE A 172 2.95 -1.50 -15.05
CA PHE A 172 3.43 -0.64 -16.14
C PHE A 172 4.72 0.09 -15.78
N THR A 173 4.86 0.56 -14.54
CA THR A 173 6.09 1.24 -14.11
C THR A 173 7.29 0.33 -14.23
N MET A 174 7.17 -0.92 -13.81
CA MET A 174 8.22 -1.93 -13.96
C MET A 174 8.69 -2.00 -15.42
N SER A 175 7.76 -2.09 -16.36
CA SER A 175 8.08 -2.16 -17.78
C SER A 175 8.68 -0.85 -18.30
N LEU A 176 8.09 0.28 -17.92
CA LEU A 176 8.61 1.62 -18.31
C LEU A 176 10.06 1.81 -17.87
N LEU A 177 10.38 1.42 -16.64
CA LEU A 177 11.74 1.56 -16.12
C LEU A 177 12.75 0.76 -16.92
N THR A 178 12.39 -0.44 -17.39
CA THR A 178 13.29 -1.25 -18.21
C THR A 178 13.54 -0.62 -19.58
N LEU A 179 12.66 0.26 -20.03
CA LEU A 179 12.78 0.97 -21.30
C LEU A 179 13.45 2.34 -21.14
N GLY A 180 13.85 2.69 -19.91
CA GLY A 180 14.50 3.97 -19.64
C GLY A 180 13.54 5.14 -19.45
N TYR A 181 12.25 4.88 -19.33
CA TYR A 181 11.26 5.93 -19.11
C TYR A 181 11.01 6.16 -17.61
N ASN A 182 10.53 7.35 -17.30
CA ASN A 182 10.03 7.66 -15.97
C ASN A 182 8.69 6.94 -15.74
N GLY A 183 8.51 6.34 -14.56
CA GLY A 183 7.29 5.59 -14.25
C GLY A 183 6.02 6.45 -14.16
N SER A 184 6.16 7.76 -14.07
CA SER A 184 5.04 8.70 -14.08
C SER A 184 4.94 9.49 -15.40
N THR A 185 5.51 8.95 -16.48
CA THR A 185 5.44 9.59 -17.80
C THR A 185 3.99 9.75 -18.26
N LYS A 186 3.71 10.85 -18.93
CA LYS A 186 2.43 11.12 -19.59
C LYS A 186 2.52 10.94 -21.10
N ASN A 187 3.61 10.37 -21.59
CA ASN A 187 3.82 10.14 -23.02
C ASN A 187 3.09 8.86 -23.46
N PRO A 188 2.03 8.97 -24.29
CA PRO A 188 1.27 7.80 -24.71
C PRO A 188 2.12 6.76 -25.46
N GLU A 189 3.14 7.20 -26.21
CA GLU A 189 3.99 6.28 -26.93
C GLU A 189 4.85 5.43 -26.00
N ALA A 190 5.34 6.02 -24.91
CA ALA A 190 6.10 5.28 -23.89
C ALA A 190 5.23 4.21 -23.24
N ILE A 191 3.98 4.56 -22.94
CA ILE A 191 3.02 3.64 -22.31
C ILE A 191 2.69 2.49 -23.27
N LYS A 192 2.53 2.79 -24.57
CA LYS A 192 2.31 1.78 -25.59
C LYS A 192 3.49 0.81 -25.68
N GLN A 193 4.72 1.32 -25.67
CA GLN A 193 5.91 0.47 -25.69
C GLN A 193 5.98 -0.42 -24.44
N ALA A 194 5.64 0.12 -23.29
CA ALA A 194 5.58 -0.66 -22.06
C ALA A 194 4.55 -1.77 -22.16
N TYR A 195 3.37 -1.48 -22.71
CA TYR A 195 2.33 -2.48 -22.96
C TYR A 195 2.84 -3.59 -23.89
N GLU A 196 3.44 -3.22 -25.02
CA GLU A 196 3.98 -4.19 -25.98
C GLU A 196 5.01 -5.11 -25.32
N LYS A 197 5.85 -4.56 -24.45
CA LYS A 197 6.82 -5.36 -23.70
C LYS A 197 6.13 -6.28 -22.71
N LEU A 198 5.08 -5.81 -22.04
CA LEU A 198 4.30 -6.63 -21.10
C LEU A 198 3.59 -7.79 -21.78
N THR A 199 3.16 -7.64 -23.04
CA THR A 199 2.57 -8.77 -23.77
C THR A 199 3.54 -9.94 -23.88
N LYS A 200 4.83 -9.64 -23.98
CA LYS A 200 5.88 -10.66 -24.04
C LYS A 200 6.18 -11.30 -22.68
N LEU A 201 5.78 -10.66 -21.61
CA LEU A 201 5.91 -11.21 -20.26
C LEU A 201 4.79 -12.22 -19.95
N MET A 202 3.63 -12.08 -20.59
CA MET A 202 2.44 -12.86 -20.22
C MET A 202 2.65 -14.38 -20.21
N PRO A 203 3.42 -14.99 -21.13
CA PRO A 203 3.70 -16.43 -21.03
C PRO A 203 4.35 -16.84 -19.72
N ASN A 204 5.07 -15.94 -19.07
CA ASN A 204 5.73 -16.22 -17.79
C ASN A 204 4.79 -16.02 -16.60
N VAL A 205 3.71 -15.27 -16.77
CA VAL A 205 2.83 -14.90 -15.65
C VAL A 205 1.88 -16.04 -15.29
N ARG A 206 1.97 -16.51 -14.06
CA ARG A 206 1.08 -17.52 -13.51
C ARG A 206 -0.20 -16.90 -12.99
N THR A 207 -0.08 -15.76 -12.28
CA THR A 207 -1.22 -15.15 -11.62
C THR A 207 -0.97 -13.68 -11.34
N PHE A 208 -2.09 -12.94 -11.21
CA PHE A 208 -2.11 -11.58 -10.65
C PHE A 208 -2.78 -11.66 -9.27
N ASN A 209 -2.12 -11.18 -8.23
CA ASN A 209 -2.67 -11.24 -6.87
C ASN A 209 -2.24 -10.03 -6.06
N SER A 210 -3.19 -9.22 -5.58
CA SER A 210 -2.95 -8.10 -4.67
C SER A 210 -3.61 -8.29 -3.30
N ASP A 211 -4.42 -9.33 -3.10
CA ASP A 211 -5.02 -9.59 -1.79
C ASP A 211 -4.00 -10.13 -0.79
N ALA A 212 -3.25 -11.12 -1.22
CA ALA A 212 -2.20 -11.73 -0.42
C ALA A 212 -1.06 -12.15 -1.36
N PRO A 213 -0.26 -11.18 -1.84
CA PRO A 213 0.78 -11.44 -2.85
C PRO A 213 1.80 -12.51 -2.46
N ARG A 214 2.00 -12.77 -1.16
CA ARG A 214 2.92 -13.82 -0.71
C ARG A 214 2.41 -15.24 -0.99
N MET A 215 1.10 -15.41 -1.09
CA MET A 215 0.51 -16.76 -1.13
C MET A 215 0.93 -17.59 -2.36
N PRO A 216 0.96 -17.06 -3.58
CA PRO A 216 1.43 -17.85 -4.71
C PRO A 216 2.87 -18.37 -4.54
N PHE A 217 3.73 -17.63 -3.83
CA PHE A 217 5.07 -18.10 -3.52
C PHE A 217 5.05 -19.20 -2.44
N MET A 218 4.26 -18.99 -1.40
CA MET A 218 4.17 -19.93 -0.30
C MET A 218 3.54 -21.26 -0.71
N GLU A 219 2.64 -21.22 -1.69
CA GLU A 219 1.99 -22.42 -2.25
C GLU A 219 2.82 -23.10 -3.32
N GLY A 220 3.97 -22.52 -3.69
CA GLY A 220 4.86 -23.10 -4.69
C GLY A 220 4.43 -22.91 -6.14
N GLU A 221 3.42 -22.09 -6.40
CA GLU A 221 2.94 -21.83 -7.74
C GLU A 221 3.86 -20.93 -8.53
N THR A 222 4.48 -19.95 -7.87
CA THR A 222 5.38 -18.98 -8.49
C THR A 222 6.73 -19.02 -7.78
N TYR A 223 7.79 -18.61 -8.51
CA TYR A 223 9.16 -18.63 -7.99
C TYR A 223 9.74 -17.24 -7.83
N LEU A 224 9.26 -16.27 -8.60
CA LEU A 224 9.68 -14.88 -8.52
C LEU A 224 8.55 -13.98 -9.02
N GLY A 225 8.66 -12.68 -8.75
CA GLY A 225 7.66 -11.75 -9.28
C GLY A 225 7.71 -10.38 -8.65
N LEU A 226 6.83 -9.54 -9.13
CA LEU A 226 6.63 -8.19 -8.61
C LEU A 226 5.76 -8.28 -7.35
N ALA A 227 6.31 -7.86 -6.23
CA ALA A 227 5.59 -7.88 -4.96
C ALA A 227 6.01 -6.72 -4.06
N TRP A 228 5.17 -6.43 -3.07
CA TRP A 228 5.52 -5.48 -2.01
C TRP A 228 6.51 -6.14 -1.04
N ASN A 229 7.47 -5.35 -0.57
CA ASN A 229 8.51 -5.85 0.34
C ASN A 229 7.96 -6.44 1.64
N GLY A 230 6.91 -5.87 2.20
CA GLY A 230 6.31 -6.37 3.45
C GLY A 230 5.69 -7.76 3.31
N GLU A 231 5.25 -8.13 2.10
CA GLU A 231 4.74 -9.48 1.84
C GLU A 231 5.84 -10.52 2.00
N VAL A 232 7.06 -10.17 1.64
CA VAL A 232 8.22 -11.05 1.84
C VAL A 232 8.47 -11.25 3.35
N ILE A 233 8.39 -10.17 4.12
CA ILE A 233 8.56 -10.25 5.58
C ILE A 233 7.47 -11.14 6.20
N MET A 234 6.22 -10.95 5.79
CA MET A 234 5.11 -11.77 6.29
C MET A 234 5.29 -13.24 5.93
N ALA A 235 5.75 -13.53 4.72
CA ALA A 235 6.02 -14.91 4.30
C ALA A 235 7.13 -15.56 5.15
N GLN A 236 8.20 -14.81 5.40
CA GLN A 236 9.29 -15.30 6.25
C GLN A 236 8.78 -15.64 7.66
N ASP A 237 7.96 -14.75 8.23
CA ASP A 237 7.37 -14.96 9.56
C ASP A 237 6.39 -16.13 9.59
N GLN A 238 5.75 -16.42 8.46
CA GLN A 238 4.76 -17.49 8.35
C GLN A 238 5.36 -18.84 7.91
N GLY A 239 6.66 -18.96 7.92
CA GLY A 239 7.34 -20.26 7.71
C GLY A 239 8.00 -20.42 6.35
N MET A 240 8.21 -19.34 5.59
CA MET A 240 8.95 -19.37 4.33
C MET A 240 10.17 -18.44 4.39
N PRO A 241 11.19 -18.77 5.22
CA PRO A 241 12.37 -17.90 5.35
C PRO A 241 13.19 -17.79 4.07
N GLU A 242 13.03 -18.71 3.11
CA GLU A 242 13.72 -18.68 1.84
C GLU A 242 13.15 -17.67 0.83
N LEU A 243 11.99 -17.09 1.10
CA LEU A 243 11.50 -15.97 0.27
C LEU A 243 12.33 -14.74 0.59
N ASP A 244 12.91 -14.13 -0.44
CA ASP A 244 13.75 -12.95 -0.30
C ASP A 244 13.33 -11.86 -1.29
N PHE A 245 13.98 -10.71 -1.22
CA PHE A 245 13.59 -9.52 -1.97
C PHE A 245 14.80 -8.88 -2.64
N VAL A 246 14.63 -8.50 -3.91
CA VAL A 246 15.67 -7.84 -4.71
C VAL A 246 15.21 -6.46 -5.10
N TYR A 247 16.04 -5.46 -4.85
CA TYR A 247 15.85 -4.10 -5.35
C TYR A 247 16.48 -4.03 -6.75
N PRO A 248 15.64 -3.92 -7.82
CA PRO A 248 16.18 -3.92 -9.19
C PRO A 248 17.04 -2.70 -9.49
N LYS A 249 18.01 -2.87 -10.35
CA LYS A 249 18.94 -1.78 -10.70
C LYS A 249 18.27 -0.59 -11.38
N GLU A 250 17.18 -0.82 -12.11
CA GLU A 250 16.41 0.26 -12.72
C GLU A 250 15.66 1.10 -11.70
N GLY A 251 15.54 0.59 -10.50
CA GLY A 251 14.85 1.23 -9.39
C GLY A 251 13.64 0.43 -8.92
N ALA A 252 13.50 0.29 -7.61
CA ALA A 252 12.26 -0.17 -7.00
C ALA A 252 11.21 0.94 -7.09
N ILE A 253 9.95 0.54 -7.04
CA ILE A 253 8.86 1.52 -7.05
C ILE A 253 8.54 1.83 -5.59
N MET A 254 8.74 3.08 -5.20
CA MET A 254 8.44 3.54 -3.85
C MET A 254 6.97 3.92 -3.76
N TRP A 255 6.35 3.57 -2.66
CA TRP A 255 4.98 3.99 -2.37
C TRP A 255 4.89 4.41 -0.90
N MET A 256 3.94 5.27 -0.63
CA MET A 256 3.60 5.69 0.74
C MET A 256 2.09 5.81 0.82
N ASP A 257 1.51 5.19 1.84
CA ASP A 257 0.10 5.33 2.11
C ASP A 257 -0.10 6.35 3.22
N ASN A 258 -1.20 7.06 3.13
CA ASN A 258 -1.46 8.21 3.98
C ASN A 258 -2.84 8.11 4.58
N MET A 259 -3.00 8.66 5.77
CA MET A 259 -4.30 8.79 6.40
C MET A 259 -4.92 10.12 6.00
N VAL A 260 -6.14 10.07 5.50
CA VAL A 260 -6.92 11.26 5.10
C VAL A 260 -8.31 11.20 5.72
N ILE A 261 -8.95 12.36 5.81
CA ILE A 261 -10.33 12.47 6.28
C ILE A 261 -11.20 12.85 5.08
N PRO A 262 -12.08 11.93 4.63
CA PRO A 262 -12.95 12.21 3.49
C PRO A 262 -13.88 13.40 3.76
N LYS A 263 -14.28 14.05 2.67
CA LYS A 263 -15.16 15.23 2.73
C LYS A 263 -16.44 14.91 3.49
N ASN A 264 -16.82 15.81 4.38
CA ASN A 264 -18.04 15.72 5.20
C ASN A 264 -18.06 14.54 6.17
N ALA A 265 -16.91 14.00 6.55
CA ALA A 265 -16.83 12.92 7.55
C ALA A 265 -17.64 13.29 8.80
N LYS A 266 -18.51 12.36 9.21
CA LYS A 266 -19.44 12.62 10.32
C LYS A 266 -18.78 12.62 11.68
N ASN A 267 -17.64 11.93 11.81
CA ASN A 267 -16.92 11.80 13.07
C ASN A 267 -15.52 12.40 12.95
N ASN A 268 -15.45 13.65 12.51
CA ASN A 268 -14.19 14.33 12.21
C ASN A 268 -13.25 14.40 13.42
N ASP A 269 -13.78 14.72 14.62
CA ASP A 269 -12.96 14.76 15.82
C ASP A 269 -12.40 13.38 16.17
N ASN A 270 -13.22 12.35 16.03
CA ASN A 270 -12.79 10.97 16.30
C ASN A 270 -11.76 10.51 15.28
N ALA A 271 -11.89 10.98 14.03
CA ALA A 271 -10.89 10.72 12.99
C ALA A 271 -9.53 11.29 13.37
N HIS A 272 -9.50 12.53 13.88
CA HIS A 272 -8.25 13.14 14.36
C HIS A 272 -7.66 12.38 15.54
N LYS A 273 -8.51 11.93 16.49
CA LYS A 273 -8.04 11.12 17.62
C LYS A 273 -7.43 9.80 17.16
N PHE A 274 -8.05 9.17 16.18
CA PHE A 274 -7.54 7.92 15.61
C PHE A 274 -6.18 8.13 14.93
N ILE A 275 -6.07 9.14 14.09
CA ILE A 275 -4.82 9.47 13.40
C ILE A 275 -3.72 9.79 14.40
N ASP A 276 -4.00 10.64 15.39
CA ASP A 276 -3.02 11.03 16.38
C ASP A 276 -2.57 9.84 17.26
N PHE A 277 -3.50 8.94 17.57
CA PHE A 277 -3.19 7.72 18.31
C PHE A 277 -2.17 6.84 17.56
N ILE A 278 -2.37 6.68 16.25
CA ILE A 278 -1.47 5.89 15.42
C ILE A 278 -0.08 6.54 15.33
N LEU A 279 0.00 7.85 15.44
CA LEU A 279 1.27 8.58 15.41
C LEU A 279 2.09 8.45 16.69
N ARG A 280 1.56 7.86 17.75
CA ARG A 280 2.36 7.58 18.94
C ARG A 280 3.42 6.54 18.62
N PRO A 281 4.66 6.74 19.10
CA PRO A 281 5.77 5.84 18.74
C PRO A 281 5.49 4.37 19.01
N LYS A 282 4.86 4.05 20.13
CA LYS A 282 4.52 2.66 20.49
C LYS A 282 3.64 2.01 19.43
N TYR A 283 2.61 2.70 18.98
CA TYR A 283 1.63 2.11 18.06
C TYR A 283 2.13 2.11 16.63
N ALA A 284 2.87 3.14 16.22
CA ALA A 284 3.53 3.12 14.92
C ALA A 284 4.53 1.97 14.82
N ALA A 285 5.28 1.71 15.90
CA ALA A 285 6.21 0.59 15.95
C ALA A 285 5.50 -0.76 15.88
N MET A 286 4.39 -0.93 16.62
CA MET A 286 3.60 -2.16 16.60
C MET A 286 3.06 -2.45 15.19
N ILE A 287 2.59 -1.43 14.50
CA ILE A 287 2.06 -1.58 13.15
C ILE A 287 3.16 -2.01 12.18
N SER A 288 4.32 -1.33 12.21
CA SER A 288 5.43 -1.68 11.34
C SER A 288 5.92 -3.11 11.60
N GLU A 289 6.02 -3.49 12.87
CA GLU A 289 6.49 -4.82 13.25
C GLU A 289 5.53 -5.91 12.76
N GLU A 290 4.23 -5.74 12.95
CA GLU A 290 3.25 -6.74 12.59
C GLU A 290 3.02 -6.82 11.08
N ILE A 291 2.97 -5.66 10.41
CA ILE A 291 2.62 -5.59 9.00
C ILE A 291 3.83 -5.72 8.08
N GLY A 292 5.04 -5.40 8.57
CA GLY A 292 6.28 -5.62 7.83
C GLY A 292 6.68 -4.49 6.89
N TYR A 293 6.02 -3.33 6.97
CA TYR A 293 6.36 -2.16 6.15
C TYR A 293 7.04 -1.07 6.98
N GLY A 294 7.76 -0.18 6.30
CA GLY A 294 8.48 0.90 6.93
C GLY A 294 7.55 1.94 7.54
N SER A 295 7.90 2.41 8.73
CA SER A 295 7.19 3.50 9.36
C SER A 295 7.85 4.83 9.04
N PRO A 296 7.09 5.86 8.67
CA PRO A 296 7.62 7.21 8.54
C PRO A 296 7.84 7.91 9.89
N ASN A 297 7.50 7.24 10.99
CA ASN A 297 7.60 7.77 12.34
C ASN A 297 9.00 7.52 12.87
N GLU A 298 9.83 8.57 12.92
CA GLU A 298 11.21 8.47 13.37
C GLU A 298 11.31 8.09 14.86
N ALA A 299 10.39 8.59 15.66
CA ALA A 299 10.37 8.26 17.09
C ALA A 299 10.04 6.77 17.32
N ALA A 300 9.29 6.15 16.41
CA ALA A 300 8.92 4.74 16.52
C ALA A 300 10.10 3.80 16.32
N LYS A 301 11.12 4.21 15.56
CA LYS A 301 12.27 3.35 15.30
C LYS A 301 12.99 2.94 16.59
N LYS A 302 12.98 3.79 17.58
CA LYS A 302 13.59 3.51 18.87
C LYS A 302 12.84 2.45 19.67
N GLU A 303 11.59 2.21 19.35
CA GLU A 303 10.75 1.22 20.02
C GLU A 303 10.61 -0.08 19.23
N MET A 304 11.26 -0.16 18.07
CA MET A 304 11.27 -1.37 17.26
C MET A 304 12.38 -2.32 17.68
N PRO A 305 12.16 -3.65 17.52
CA PRO A 305 13.26 -4.60 17.66
C PRO A 305 14.38 -4.26 16.67
N PRO A 306 15.66 -4.42 17.05
CA PRO A 306 16.77 -4.16 16.13
C PRO A 306 16.69 -4.95 14.83
N GLU A 307 16.14 -6.15 14.89
CA GLU A 307 15.97 -7.01 13.71
C GLU A 307 15.06 -6.37 12.67
N LEU A 308 14.07 -5.61 13.10
CA LEU A 308 13.18 -4.88 12.20
C LEU A 308 13.85 -3.57 11.73
N ALA A 309 14.32 -2.76 12.67
CA ALA A 309 14.87 -1.45 12.35
C ALA A 309 16.08 -1.54 11.40
N ASN A 310 16.83 -2.64 11.46
CA ASN A 310 18.02 -2.87 10.63
C ASN A 310 17.77 -3.85 9.48
N ASN A 311 16.52 -4.24 9.23
CA ASN A 311 16.21 -5.16 8.15
C ASN A 311 16.27 -4.44 6.80
N PRO A 312 17.19 -4.80 5.89
CA PRO A 312 17.35 -4.08 4.63
C PRO A 312 16.20 -4.26 3.64
N ILE A 313 15.32 -5.22 3.88
CA ILE A 313 14.09 -5.39 3.07
C ILE A 313 13.09 -4.29 3.44
N VAL A 314 12.97 -3.95 4.73
CA VAL A 314 12.04 -2.95 5.24
C VAL A 314 12.65 -1.54 5.22
N TYR A 315 13.91 -1.43 5.64
CA TYR A 315 14.66 -0.19 5.72
C TYR A 315 15.95 -0.31 4.90
N PRO A 316 15.84 -0.24 3.57
CA PRO A 316 17.01 -0.43 2.70
C PRO A 316 18.04 0.69 2.85
N PRO A 317 19.33 0.39 2.60
CA PRO A 317 20.36 1.42 2.56
C PRO A 317 20.05 2.46 1.48
N ALA A 318 20.51 3.69 1.69
CA ALA A 318 20.20 4.81 0.83
C ALA A 318 20.61 4.59 -0.63
N ASP A 319 21.68 3.84 -0.88
CA ASP A 319 22.13 3.57 -2.25
C ASP A 319 21.15 2.70 -3.04
N LEU A 320 20.41 1.82 -2.38
CA LEU A 320 19.38 1.01 -3.04
C LEU A 320 18.15 1.83 -3.43
N LEU A 321 17.97 3.00 -2.81
CA LEU A 321 16.87 3.90 -3.11
C LEU A 321 17.26 5.00 -4.10
N LYS A 322 18.49 4.98 -4.58
CA LYS A 322 19.04 6.02 -5.45
C LYS A 322 18.22 6.27 -6.71
N HIS A 323 17.69 5.21 -7.32
CA HIS A 323 16.87 5.29 -8.53
C HIS A 323 15.39 5.05 -8.27
N ALA A 324 15.02 4.89 -7.00
CA ALA A 324 13.62 4.69 -6.63
C ALA A 324 12.83 5.98 -6.78
N MET A 325 11.55 5.84 -7.09
CA MET A 325 10.68 6.99 -7.28
C MET A 325 9.30 6.71 -6.71
N PHE A 326 8.66 7.76 -6.20
CA PHE A 326 7.24 7.70 -5.83
C PHE A 326 6.39 7.90 -7.08
N ARG A 327 5.24 7.21 -7.13
CA ARG A 327 4.28 7.42 -8.21
C ARG A 327 3.64 8.79 -8.08
N GLU A 328 3.46 9.46 -9.22
CA GLU A 328 2.73 10.71 -9.32
C GLU A 328 1.40 10.48 -10.04
N ASP A 329 0.43 11.35 -9.79
CA ASP A 329 -0.82 11.36 -10.53
C ASP A 329 -0.51 11.73 -11.99
N VAL A 330 -1.01 10.94 -12.92
CA VAL A 330 -0.81 11.16 -14.36
C VAL A 330 -2.03 11.73 -15.06
N GLY A 331 -3.12 11.95 -14.32
CA GLY A 331 -4.36 12.49 -14.86
C GLY A 331 -5.29 11.43 -15.44
N ASP A 332 -6.55 11.78 -15.61
CA ASP A 332 -7.60 10.85 -16.02
C ASP A 332 -7.41 10.30 -17.43
N GLU A 333 -6.92 11.14 -18.33
CA GLU A 333 -6.70 10.74 -19.72
C GLU A 333 -5.65 9.63 -19.82
N ILE A 334 -4.55 9.79 -19.12
CA ILE A 334 -3.48 8.79 -19.11
C ILE A 334 -3.92 7.55 -18.33
N MET A 335 -4.66 7.72 -17.23
CA MET A 335 -5.20 6.57 -16.50
C MET A 335 -6.16 5.75 -17.35
N ALA A 336 -6.98 6.40 -18.18
CA ALA A 336 -7.86 5.70 -19.11
C ALA A 336 -7.06 4.88 -20.13
N LEU A 337 -5.93 5.40 -20.58
CA LEU A 337 -5.04 4.68 -21.49
C LEU A 337 -4.44 3.44 -20.82
N TYR A 338 -3.97 3.59 -19.57
CA TYR A 338 -3.50 2.44 -18.79
C TYR A 338 -4.58 1.37 -18.67
N GLN A 339 -5.82 1.79 -18.38
CA GLN A 339 -6.94 0.85 -18.22
C GLN A 339 -7.22 0.08 -19.51
N GLN A 340 -7.18 0.75 -20.67
CA GLN A 340 -7.36 0.07 -21.96
C GLN A 340 -6.31 -1.00 -22.18
N TYR A 341 -5.05 -0.68 -21.96
CA TYR A 341 -3.96 -1.65 -22.16
C TYR A 341 -4.01 -2.76 -21.11
N TRP A 342 -4.39 -2.44 -19.89
CA TRP A 342 -4.53 -3.43 -18.82
C TRP A 342 -5.59 -4.47 -19.16
N ASP A 343 -6.75 -4.01 -19.65
CA ASP A 343 -7.83 -4.90 -20.02
C ASP A 343 -7.42 -5.83 -21.17
N ARG A 344 -6.72 -5.29 -22.17
CA ARG A 344 -6.20 -6.11 -23.27
C ARG A 344 -5.18 -7.13 -22.79
N LEU A 345 -4.30 -6.72 -21.88
CA LEU A 345 -3.26 -7.58 -21.35
C LEU A 345 -3.85 -8.80 -20.65
N LYS A 346 -4.93 -8.60 -19.89
CA LYS A 346 -5.55 -9.66 -19.10
C LYS A 346 -6.47 -10.58 -19.90
N VAL A 347 -6.96 -10.14 -21.04
CA VAL A 347 -7.80 -10.99 -21.91
C VAL A 347 -7.02 -12.19 -22.44
N ASP A 348 -5.72 -12.03 -22.64
CA ASP A 348 -4.87 -13.07 -23.24
C ASP A 348 -4.38 -14.11 -22.23
N MET A 349 -4.86 -14.04 -21.01
CA MET A 349 -4.44 -15.01 -19.97
C MET A 349 -5.30 -16.26 -19.94
#